data_206f3f59de485f26d7d35b62aa715df6
#
_entry.id   206f3f59de485f26d7d35b62aa715df6
#
_cell.length_a   1.000
_cell.length_b   1.000
_cell.length_c   1.000
_cell.angle_alpha   90.00
_cell.angle_beta   90.00
_cell.angle_gamma   90.00
#
_symmetry.space_group_name_H-M   'P 1'
#
loop_
_entity.id
_entity.type
_entity.pdbx_description
1 polymer ?
#
loop_
_entity_poly.entity_id
_entity_poly.type
_entity_poly.pdbx_seq_one_letter_code
_entity_poly.pdbx_strand_id
1 'polypeptide(L)'
;MGTQQALIEQIRKKQLIFTVTAGRTGTAYLHNLFKLFPGVDSVHEDEPSYVHVMRRVQTQPAEAVAFLTRLKFPVIAASKSNIYAETSHLFCKGFLEPMISLGIYPDLLLLRRNPRSIARSLLERNTIPGRTSTGTDYLLCPDDPNTLPLPHWTALSDYQLCFWYALEIECRQQRYGDYLRQLGSNVFDCTANELHSPDCFLAMAETFSLDAEDCEVLLYRHGEMSKTDFNMTPFKQFPAGDPEKSEQQVWEAVAYYEPLLRQRLMDRYGDVW
;
A
#
# COMPACT_ATOMS: atom_id res chain seq x y z
N MET A 1 -27.72 11.36 -13.36
CA MET A 1 -26.42 11.98 -13.68
C MET A 1 -26.02 13.09 -12.70
N GLY A 2 -26.92 13.98 -12.27
CA GLY A 2 -26.56 15.10 -11.39
C GLY A 2 -25.99 14.74 -10.01
N THR A 3 -26.50 13.68 -9.36
CA THR A 3 -26.12 13.32 -7.98
C THR A 3 -24.70 12.73 -7.90
N GLN A 4 -24.30 11.90 -8.87
CA GLN A 4 -22.96 11.31 -8.90
C GLN A 4 -21.89 12.35 -9.24
N GLN A 5 -22.18 13.25 -10.19
CA GLN A 5 -21.27 14.34 -10.53
C GLN A 5 -21.06 15.28 -9.34
N ALA A 6 -22.12 15.62 -8.61
CA ALA A 6 -22.02 16.45 -7.40
C ALA A 6 -21.17 15.78 -6.31
N LEU A 7 -21.29 14.46 -6.15
CA LEU A 7 -20.44 13.70 -5.22
C LEU A 7 -18.97 13.75 -5.62
N ILE A 8 -18.66 13.53 -6.91
CA ILE A 8 -17.27 13.61 -7.41
C ILE A 8 -16.68 15.00 -7.16
N GLU A 9 -17.46 16.07 -7.43
CA GLU A 9 -17.01 17.44 -7.16
C GLU A 9 -16.78 17.71 -5.65
N GLN A 10 -17.57 17.08 -4.78
CA GLN A 10 -17.34 17.15 -3.34
C GLN A 10 -16.05 16.44 -2.93
N ILE A 11 -15.78 15.27 -3.50
CA ILE A 11 -14.55 14.50 -3.25
C ILE A 11 -13.32 15.27 -3.72
N ARG A 12 -13.37 15.91 -4.89
CA ARG A 12 -12.28 16.73 -5.45
C ARG A 12 -11.87 17.91 -4.55
N LYS A 13 -12.76 18.37 -3.67
CA LYS A 13 -12.48 19.46 -2.72
C LYS A 13 -11.73 19.00 -1.48
N LYS A 14 -11.64 17.69 -1.25
CA LYS A 14 -10.91 17.12 -0.12
C LYS A 14 -9.49 16.76 -0.56
N GLN A 15 -8.56 16.89 0.36
CA GLN A 15 -7.27 16.23 0.22
C GLN A 15 -7.43 14.76 0.55
N LEU A 16 -7.00 13.91 -0.36
CA LEU A 16 -7.08 12.45 -0.22
C LEU A 16 -5.67 11.88 -0.17
N ILE A 17 -5.30 11.23 0.92
CA ILE A 17 -4.01 10.58 1.08
C ILE A 17 -4.24 9.07 1.12
N PHE A 18 -3.74 8.34 0.12
CA PHE A 18 -3.84 6.89 0.08
C PHE A 18 -2.48 6.21 0.19
N THR A 19 -2.45 5.09 0.90
CA THR A 19 -1.22 4.33 1.05
C THR A 19 -1.10 3.27 -0.05
N VAL A 20 0.04 3.25 -0.72
CA VAL A 20 0.44 2.19 -1.66
C VAL A 20 1.44 1.28 -0.97
N THR A 21 1.06 0.03 -0.72
CA THR A 21 1.85 -0.88 0.10
C THR A 21 1.44 -2.35 -0.11
N ALA A 22 2.34 -3.27 0.18
CA ALA A 22 2.09 -4.70 0.10
C ALA A 22 1.20 -5.25 1.24
N GLY A 23 1.02 -4.47 2.31
CA GLY A 23 0.63 -5.00 3.60
C GLY A 23 1.84 -5.56 4.36
N ARG A 24 1.67 -5.84 5.66
CA ARG A 24 2.79 -6.26 6.53
C ARG A 24 3.94 -5.26 6.61
N THR A 25 3.65 -4.00 6.37
CA THR A 25 4.60 -2.88 6.23
C THR A 25 4.46 -1.83 7.33
N GLY A 26 3.54 -2.01 8.29
CA GLY A 26 3.30 -1.05 9.38
C GLY A 26 2.12 -0.09 9.13
N THR A 27 1.12 -0.49 8.34
CA THR A 27 -0.07 0.33 8.03
C THR A 27 -0.87 0.75 9.27
N ALA A 28 -0.97 -0.12 10.29
CA ALA A 28 -1.62 0.22 11.55
C ALA A 28 -0.87 1.30 12.34
N TYR A 29 0.46 1.26 12.32
CA TYR A 29 1.30 2.32 12.90
C TYR A 29 1.09 3.63 12.16
N LEU A 30 1.16 3.62 10.82
CA LEU A 30 0.92 4.79 10.00
C LEU A 30 -0.48 5.41 10.24
N HIS A 31 -1.52 4.57 10.35
CA HIS A 31 -2.87 5.03 10.69
C HIS A 31 -2.89 5.81 12.01
N ASN A 32 -2.21 5.31 13.03
CA ASN A 32 -2.13 6.00 14.31
C ASN A 32 -1.28 7.28 14.24
N LEU A 33 -0.25 7.33 13.39
CA LEU A 33 0.49 8.57 13.13
C LEU A 33 -0.40 9.66 12.53
N PHE A 34 -1.23 9.33 11.54
CA PHE A 34 -2.18 10.29 10.96
C PHE A 34 -3.18 10.81 11.99
N LYS A 35 -3.58 10.01 12.97
CA LYS A 35 -4.47 10.46 14.08
C LYS A 35 -3.86 11.49 15.02
N LEU A 36 -2.55 11.70 14.95
CA LEU A 36 -1.91 12.77 15.72
C LEU A 36 -2.26 14.17 15.20
N PHE A 37 -2.77 14.26 13.96
CA PHE A 37 -3.19 15.50 13.32
C PHE A 37 -4.71 15.68 13.43
N PRO A 38 -5.21 16.67 14.21
CA PRO A 38 -6.65 16.81 14.48
C PRO A 38 -7.50 17.04 13.23
N GLY A 39 -6.92 17.62 12.18
CA GLY A 39 -7.60 17.89 10.90
C GLY A 39 -7.69 16.68 9.95
N VAL A 40 -7.15 15.52 10.33
CA VAL A 40 -7.08 14.33 9.48
C VAL A 40 -8.11 13.29 9.94
N ASP A 41 -8.96 12.86 9.02
CA ASP A 41 -9.80 11.67 9.18
C ASP A 41 -9.01 10.45 8.68
N SER A 42 -8.37 9.74 9.62
CA SER A 42 -7.57 8.57 9.31
C SER A 42 -8.35 7.28 9.49
N VAL A 43 -8.33 6.41 8.46
CA VAL A 43 -8.99 5.10 8.47
C VAL A 43 -8.00 3.99 8.10
N HIS A 44 -8.26 2.77 8.61
CA HIS A 44 -7.42 1.60 8.38
C HIS A 44 -8.28 0.38 8.06
N GLU A 45 -8.47 0.12 6.76
CA GLU A 45 -9.25 -1.02 6.24
C GLU A 45 -10.72 -1.04 6.71
N ASP A 46 -11.27 0.14 7.03
CA ASP A 46 -12.65 0.30 7.51
C ASP A 46 -13.69 0.05 6.41
N GLU A 47 -14.92 -0.24 6.85
CA GLU A 47 -16.04 -0.38 5.93
C GLU A 47 -16.44 0.96 5.30
N PRO A 48 -16.80 0.96 4.00
CA PRO A 48 -16.83 -0.18 3.07
C PRO A 48 -15.42 -0.62 2.67
N SER A 49 -15.10 -1.90 2.93
CA SER A 49 -13.77 -2.46 2.69
C SER A 49 -13.58 -2.90 1.23
N TYR A 50 -12.40 -2.62 0.69
CA TYR A 50 -12.00 -3.05 -0.66
C TYR A 50 -12.01 -4.57 -0.85
N VAL A 51 -11.85 -5.34 0.24
CA VAL A 51 -11.79 -6.81 0.19
C VAL A 51 -13.04 -7.42 -0.45
N HIS A 52 -14.21 -6.79 -0.25
CA HIS A 52 -15.48 -7.28 -0.79
C HIS A 52 -15.57 -7.32 -2.31
N VAL A 53 -14.73 -6.52 -2.99
CA VAL A 53 -14.73 -6.39 -4.45
C VAL A 53 -13.37 -6.63 -5.10
N MET A 54 -12.27 -6.63 -4.33
CA MET A 54 -10.90 -6.66 -4.84
C MET A 54 -10.68 -7.79 -5.86
N ARG A 55 -11.17 -8.98 -5.57
CA ARG A 55 -10.98 -10.11 -6.49
C ARG A 55 -11.73 -9.90 -7.82
N ARG A 56 -12.95 -9.36 -7.80
CA ARG A 56 -13.73 -9.09 -9.02
C ARG A 56 -13.13 -7.94 -9.84
N VAL A 57 -12.57 -6.94 -9.17
CA VAL A 57 -11.94 -5.79 -9.82
C VAL A 57 -10.82 -6.19 -10.77
N GLN A 58 -10.10 -7.28 -10.47
CA GLN A 58 -8.99 -7.72 -11.32
C GLN A 58 -9.43 -8.09 -12.73
N THR A 59 -10.61 -8.65 -12.89
CA THR A 59 -11.17 -9.04 -14.19
C THR A 59 -12.27 -8.10 -14.68
N GLN A 60 -12.86 -7.31 -13.80
CA GLN A 60 -13.98 -6.40 -14.07
C GLN A 60 -13.69 -5.00 -13.47
N PRO A 61 -12.84 -4.16 -14.09
CA PRO A 61 -12.46 -2.86 -13.53
C PRO A 61 -13.63 -1.91 -13.27
N ALA A 62 -14.76 -2.09 -13.95
CA ALA A 62 -15.99 -1.32 -13.70
C ALA A 62 -16.54 -1.52 -12.27
N GLU A 63 -16.27 -2.67 -11.64
CA GLU A 63 -16.65 -2.92 -10.25
C GLU A 63 -15.95 -1.96 -9.30
N ALA A 64 -14.69 -1.56 -9.58
CA ALA A 64 -13.99 -0.57 -8.78
C ALA A 64 -14.64 0.82 -8.88
N VAL A 65 -15.03 1.24 -10.08
CA VAL A 65 -15.76 2.51 -10.28
C VAL A 65 -17.08 2.47 -9.50
N ALA A 66 -17.84 1.37 -9.59
CA ALA A 66 -19.09 1.21 -8.87
C ALA A 66 -18.90 1.23 -7.35
N PHE A 67 -17.89 0.52 -6.83
CA PHE A 67 -17.54 0.52 -5.42
C PHE A 67 -17.16 1.92 -4.92
N LEU A 68 -16.26 2.61 -5.63
CA LEU A 68 -15.82 3.95 -5.28
C LEU A 68 -17.02 4.92 -5.24
N THR A 69 -17.80 4.98 -6.30
CA THR A 69 -18.87 6.00 -6.44
C THR A 69 -20.11 5.71 -5.61
N ARG A 70 -20.42 4.45 -5.31
CA ARG A 70 -21.65 4.08 -4.59
C ARG A 70 -21.45 3.84 -3.11
N LEU A 71 -20.24 3.44 -2.70
CA LEU A 71 -19.97 3.04 -1.33
C LEU A 71 -18.87 3.90 -0.67
N LYS A 72 -17.67 3.98 -1.28
CA LYS A 72 -16.52 4.63 -0.63
C LYS A 72 -16.64 6.15 -0.62
N PHE A 73 -16.93 6.78 -1.74
CA PHE A 73 -17.03 8.25 -1.84
C PHE A 73 -18.14 8.85 -0.98
N PRO A 74 -19.33 8.25 -0.81
CA PRO A 74 -20.30 8.73 0.16
C PRO A 74 -19.76 8.79 1.59
N VAL A 75 -18.98 7.81 2.02
CA VAL A 75 -18.35 7.80 3.36
C VAL A 75 -17.29 8.90 3.46
N ILE A 76 -16.41 9.02 2.46
CA ILE A 76 -15.40 10.10 2.43
C ILE A 76 -16.06 11.46 2.42
N ALA A 77 -17.14 11.65 1.64
CA ALA A 77 -17.87 12.91 1.57
C ALA A 77 -18.54 13.29 2.90
N ALA A 78 -19.00 12.30 3.67
CA ALA A 78 -19.65 12.51 4.97
C ALA A 78 -18.65 12.86 6.08
N SER A 79 -17.35 12.60 5.90
CA SER A 79 -16.30 13.02 6.83
C SER A 79 -16.33 14.53 7.01
N LYS A 80 -16.20 15.01 8.25
CA LYS A 80 -16.13 16.44 8.58
C LYS A 80 -14.75 17.03 8.29
N SER A 81 -13.72 16.20 8.22
CA SER A 81 -12.34 16.63 7.93
C SER A 81 -12.17 16.93 6.44
N ASN A 82 -11.38 17.94 6.12
CA ASN A 82 -10.98 18.24 4.74
C ASN A 82 -9.89 17.28 4.23
N ILE A 83 -9.17 16.63 5.14
CA ILE A 83 -8.13 15.66 4.83
C ILE A 83 -8.63 14.27 5.21
N TYR A 84 -8.62 13.34 4.24
CA TYR A 84 -8.94 11.93 4.43
C TYR A 84 -7.70 11.09 4.14
N ALA A 85 -7.24 10.30 5.10
CA ALA A 85 -6.08 9.44 4.97
C ALA A 85 -6.46 7.97 5.15
N GLU A 86 -6.21 7.13 4.15
CA GLU A 86 -6.52 5.70 4.20
C GLU A 86 -5.26 4.84 4.06
N THR A 87 -5.04 3.97 5.05
CA THR A 87 -3.84 3.13 5.15
C THR A 87 -4.10 1.67 4.73
N SER A 88 -5.01 1.45 3.81
CA SER A 88 -5.32 0.12 3.28
C SER A 88 -4.29 -0.35 2.27
N HIS A 89 -3.78 -1.58 2.45
CA HIS A 89 -2.93 -2.22 1.46
C HIS A 89 -3.69 -2.71 0.20
N LEU A 90 -5.01 -2.65 0.21
CA LEU A 90 -5.86 -3.09 -0.91
C LEU A 90 -6.03 -2.01 -1.98
N PHE A 91 -5.88 -0.73 -1.62
CA PHE A 91 -6.10 0.38 -2.53
C PHE A 91 -5.28 0.28 -3.84
N CYS A 92 -4.02 -0.10 -3.76
CA CYS A 92 -3.14 -0.22 -4.93
C CYS A 92 -3.44 -1.44 -5.82
N LYS A 93 -4.47 -2.22 -5.53
CA LYS A 93 -4.82 -3.45 -6.24
C LYS A 93 -6.04 -3.28 -7.14
N GLY A 94 -6.00 -2.24 -8.00
CA GLY A 94 -7.02 -1.98 -9.02
C GLY A 94 -8.02 -0.88 -8.66
N PHE A 95 -7.74 -0.01 -7.68
CA PHE A 95 -8.64 1.09 -7.32
C PHE A 95 -8.08 2.48 -7.66
N LEU A 96 -6.77 2.63 -7.82
CA LEU A 96 -6.15 3.91 -8.17
C LEU A 96 -6.52 4.33 -9.60
N GLU A 97 -6.36 3.46 -10.58
CA GLU A 97 -6.65 3.79 -11.98
C GLU A 97 -8.12 4.17 -12.20
N PRO A 98 -9.12 3.46 -11.62
CA PRO A 98 -10.52 3.92 -11.63
C PRO A 98 -10.72 5.29 -10.97
N MET A 99 -10.03 5.61 -9.87
CA MET A 99 -10.10 6.92 -9.24
C MET A 99 -9.57 8.02 -10.17
N ILE A 100 -8.43 7.80 -10.81
CA ILE A 100 -7.86 8.69 -11.81
C ILE A 100 -8.81 8.89 -12.99
N SER A 101 -9.48 7.83 -13.48
CA SER A 101 -10.45 7.92 -14.56
C SER A 101 -11.67 8.78 -14.23
N LEU A 102 -11.98 8.94 -12.96
CA LEU A 102 -12.99 9.85 -12.42
C LEU A 102 -12.47 11.30 -12.25
N GLY A 103 -11.21 11.57 -12.64
CA GLY A 103 -10.55 12.87 -12.48
C GLY A 103 -10.26 13.22 -11.03
N ILE A 104 -9.98 12.22 -10.20
CA ILE A 104 -9.57 12.37 -8.81
C ILE A 104 -8.13 11.88 -8.70
N TYR A 105 -7.23 12.77 -8.29
CA TYR A 105 -5.78 12.54 -8.21
C TYR A 105 -5.37 12.61 -6.73
N PRO A 106 -5.31 11.48 -6.01
CA PRO A 106 -4.95 11.49 -4.60
C PRO A 106 -3.46 11.76 -4.40
N ASP A 107 -3.11 12.27 -3.24
CA ASP A 107 -1.75 12.19 -2.71
C ASP A 107 -1.43 10.74 -2.33
N LEU A 108 -0.16 10.34 -2.45
CA LEU A 108 0.25 8.97 -2.15
C LEU A 108 1.33 8.91 -1.05
N LEU A 109 1.12 8.02 -0.10
CA LEU A 109 2.17 7.56 0.79
C LEU A 109 2.63 6.16 0.33
N LEU A 110 3.87 6.05 -0.14
CA LEU A 110 4.48 4.79 -0.54
C LEU A 110 5.15 4.18 0.70
N LEU A 111 4.43 3.30 1.39
CA LEU A 111 4.95 2.65 2.60
C LEU A 111 5.66 1.36 2.21
N ARG A 112 6.98 1.38 2.27
CA ARG A 112 7.84 0.29 1.82
C ARG A 112 8.33 -0.60 2.96
N ARG A 113 8.72 -1.79 2.60
CA ARG A 113 9.44 -2.73 3.45
C ARG A 113 10.23 -3.67 2.55
N ASN A 114 11.40 -4.15 3.04
CA ASN A 114 12.21 -5.13 2.30
C ASN A 114 11.34 -6.29 1.80
N PRO A 115 11.31 -6.59 0.48
CA PRO A 115 10.45 -7.61 -0.12
C PRO A 115 10.63 -9.01 0.47
N ARG A 116 11.86 -9.40 0.85
CA ARG A 116 12.11 -10.67 1.55
C ARG A 116 11.38 -10.72 2.90
N SER A 117 11.39 -9.61 3.63
CA SER A 117 10.68 -9.50 4.91
C SER A 117 9.16 -9.58 4.74
N ILE A 118 8.62 -9.00 3.66
CA ILE A 118 7.20 -9.13 3.29
C ILE A 118 6.88 -10.58 2.97
N ALA A 119 7.66 -11.20 2.06
CA ALA A 119 7.47 -12.59 1.64
C ALA A 119 7.44 -13.56 2.81
N ARG A 120 8.40 -13.41 3.73
CA ARG A 120 8.48 -14.20 4.95
C ARG A 120 7.23 -14.02 5.82
N SER A 121 6.82 -12.76 6.06
CA SER A 121 5.65 -12.47 6.89
C SER A 121 4.33 -13.01 6.30
N LEU A 122 4.19 -13.03 4.98
CA LEU A 122 3.04 -13.62 4.28
C LEU A 122 3.04 -15.14 4.39
N LEU A 123 4.22 -15.76 4.18
CA LEU A 123 4.40 -17.20 4.32
C LEU A 123 4.04 -17.70 5.73
N GLU A 124 4.53 -17.02 6.77
CA GLU A 124 4.24 -17.33 8.18
C GLU A 124 2.75 -17.29 8.50
N ARG A 125 2.01 -16.40 7.83
CA ARG A 125 0.56 -16.25 8.00
C ARG A 125 -0.26 -17.16 7.10
N ASN A 126 0.39 -17.99 6.30
CA ASN A 126 -0.28 -18.81 5.30
C ASN A 126 -1.16 -17.96 4.36
N THR A 127 -0.67 -16.78 3.97
CA THR A 127 -1.34 -15.85 3.04
C THR A 127 -0.59 -15.91 1.71
N ILE A 128 -0.86 -16.93 0.90
CA ILE A 128 -0.09 -17.25 -0.30
C ILE A 128 -0.87 -16.81 -1.54
N PRO A 129 -0.27 -15.94 -2.42
CA PRO A 129 -0.90 -15.49 -3.66
C PRO A 129 -1.38 -16.67 -4.53
N GLY A 130 -2.66 -16.66 -4.91
CA GLY A 130 -3.26 -17.67 -5.79
C GLY A 130 -3.41 -19.07 -5.19
N ARG A 131 -3.04 -19.31 -3.93
CA ARG A 131 -3.09 -20.66 -3.31
C ARG A 131 -3.97 -20.79 -2.09
N THR A 132 -3.98 -19.79 -1.22
CA THR A 132 -4.81 -19.82 -0.02
C THR A 132 -6.00 -18.88 -0.19
N SER A 133 -7.10 -19.13 0.53
CA SER A 133 -8.27 -18.26 0.49
C SER A 133 -7.91 -16.82 0.87
N THR A 134 -7.19 -16.63 1.97
CA THR A 134 -6.70 -15.32 2.38
C THR A 134 -5.76 -14.69 1.34
N GLY A 135 -4.88 -15.49 0.71
CA GLY A 135 -4.05 -15.01 -0.38
C GLY A 135 -4.86 -14.53 -1.58
N THR A 136 -5.90 -15.28 -1.95
CA THR A 136 -6.79 -14.93 -3.07
C THR A 136 -7.63 -13.69 -2.77
N ASP A 137 -8.14 -13.56 -1.53
CA ASP A 137 -9.01 -12.45 -1.15
C ASP A 137 -8.25 -11.12 -0.98
N TYR A 138 -7.00 -11.17 -0.53
CA TYR A 138 -6.25 -9.97 -0.14
C TYR A 138 -5.05 -9.64 -1.02
N LEU A 139 -4.55 -10.58 -1.82
CA LEU A 139 -3.34 -10.38 -2.62
C LEU A 139 -3.62 -10.51 -4.12
N LEU A 140 -2.77 -9.86 -4.91
CA LEU A 140 -2.73 -10.10 -6.36
C LEU A 140 -2.20 -11.51 -6.61
N CYS A 141 -2.69 -12.13 -7.70
CA CYS A 141 -2.26 -13.44 -8.17
C CYS A 141 -1.41 -13.28 -9.44
N PRO A 142 -0.47 -14.20 -9.73
CA PRO A 142 0.36 -14.09 -10.93
C PRO A 142 -0.40 -14.14 -12.26
N ASP A 143 -1.62 -14.65 -12.27
CA ASP A 143 -2.52 -14.68 -13.43
C ASP A 143 -3.53 -13.52 -13.47
N ASP A 144 -3.44 -12.57 -12.53
CA ASP A 144 -4.23 -11.36 -12.61
C ASP A 144 -3.77 -10.48 -13.78
N PRO A 145 -4.67 -9.81 -14.50
CA PRO A 145 -4.31 -8.84 -15.51
C PRO A 145 -3.43 -7.71 -14.95
N ASN A 146 -2.49 -7.24 -15.77
CA ASN A 146 -1.61 -6.10 -15.43
C ASN A 146 -0.71 -6.31 -14.20
N THR A 147 -0.36 -7.54 -13.88
CA THR A 147 0.69 -7.91 -12.92
C THR A 147 1.99 -8.26 -13.64
N LEU A 148 3.09 -8.29 -12.91
CA LEU A 148 4.36 -8.81 -13.42
C LEU A 148 4.18 -10.27 -13.86
N PRO A 149 4.47 -10.61 -15.11
CA PRO A 149 4.33 -11.97 -15.58
C PRO A 149 5.22 -12.94 -14.81
N LEU A 150 4.67 -14.07 -14.40
CA LEU A 150 5.39 -15.14 -13.70
C LEU A 150 5.04 -16.49 -14.37
N PRO A 151 5.74 -16.88 -15.45
CA PRO A 151 5.49 -18.13 -16.14
C PRO A 151 5.59 -19.33 -15.21
N HIS A 152 4.71 -20.32 -15.39
CA HIS A 152 4.71 -21.57 -14.63
C HIS A 152 4.61 -21.39 -13.11
N TRP A 153 3.98 -20.30 -12.64
CA TRP A 153 3.87 -19.93 -11.23
C TRP A 153 3.29 -21.05 -10.34
N THR A 154 2.44 -21.91 -10.90
CA THR A 154 1.84 -23.03 -10.16
C THR A 154 2.87 -24.07 -9.67
N ALA A 155 4.04 -24.15 -10.31
CA ALA A 155 5.14 -25.03 -9.94
C ALA A 155 6.11 -24.40 -8.91
N LEU A 156 6.00 -23.09 -8.65
CA LEU A 156 6.87 -22.38 -7.72
C LEU A 156 6.50 -22.70 -6.26
N SER A 157 7.42 -22.49 -5.33
CA SER A 157 7.15 -22.60 -3.89
C SER A 157 6.28 -21.46 -3.36
N ASP A 158 5.68 -21.65 -2.20
CA ASP A 158 4.87 -20.62 -1.53
C ASP A 158 5.68 -19.37 -1.21
N TYR A 159 6.96 -19.54 -0.83
CA TYR A 159 7.86 -18.42 -0.62
C TYR A 159 8.10 -17.63 -1.91
N GLN A 160 8.35 -18.30 -3.02
CA GLN A 160 8.56 -17.65 -4.32
C GLN A 160 7.34 -16.83 -4.75
N LEU A 161 6.13 -17.32 -4.51
CA LEU A 161 4.90 -16.56 -4.79
C LEU A 161 4.75 -15.33 -3.89
N CYS A 162 5.05 -15.46 -2.60
CA CYS A 162 5.06 -14.32 -1.68
C CYS A 162 6.13 -13.29 -2.06
N PHE A 163 7.29 -13.74 -2.51
CA PHE A 163 8.37 -12.89 -2.96
C PHE A 163 8.02 -12.15 -4.26
N TRP A 164 7.48 -12.86 -5.26
CA TRP A 164 6.94 -12.24 -6.46
C TRP A 164 5.92 -11.16 -6.15
N TYR A 165 4.97 -11.44 -5.26
CA TYR A 165 3.96 -10.45 -4.87
C TYR A 165 4.59 -9.19 -4.25
N ALA A 166 5.59 -9.35 -3.42
CA ALA A 166 6.29 -8.21 -2.83
C ALA A 166 6.98 -7.36 -3.91
N LEU A 167 7.60 -8.00 -4.93
CA LEU A 167 8.20 -7.31 -6.08
C LEU A 167 7.15 -6.62 -6.96
N GLU A 168 6.00 -7.25 -7.18
CA GLU A 168 4.87 -6.65 -7.92
C GLU A 168 4.42 -5.34 -7.26
N ILE A 169 4.31 -5.32 -5.92
CA ILE A 169 3.92 -4.10 -5.22
C ILE A 169 5.03 -3.03 -5.27
N GLU A 170 6.30 -3.41 -5.18
CA GLU A 170 7.41 -2.47 -5.39
C GLU A 170 7.33 -1.79 -6.76
N CYS A 171 7.02 -2.54 -7.80
CA CYS A 171 6.82 -1.98 -9.14
C CYS A 171 5.61 -1.04 -9.21
N ARG A 172 4.51 -1.39 -8.54
CA ARG A 172 3.32 -0.51 -8.44
C ARG A 172 3.65 0.78 -7.68
N GLN A 173 4.37 0.69 -6.57
CA GLN A 173 4.80 1.87 -5.82
C GLN A 173 5.60 2.82 -6.69
N GLN A 174 6.58 2.31 -7.44
CA GLN A 174 7.36 3.13 -8.36
C GLN A 174 6.47 3.76 -9.44
N ARG A 175 5.72 2.94 -10.16
CA ARG A 175 4.88 3.38 -11.29
C ARG A 175 3.82 4.38 -10.86
N TYR A 176 3.10 4.13 -9.76
CA TYR A 176 2.06 5.02 -9.25
C TYR A 176 2.65 6.32 -8.69
N GLY A 177 3.75 6.23 -7.95
CA GLY A 177 4.44 7.40 -7.44
C GLY A 177 4.91 8.32 -8.55
N ASP A 178 5.57 7.79 -9.57
CA ASP A 178 6.06 8.57 -10.71
C ASP A 178 4.89 9.20 -11.50
N TYR A 179 3.84 8.43 -11.74
CA TYR A 179 2.67 8.90 -12.48
C TYR A 179 1.93 10.02 -11.74
N LEU A 180 1.67 9.85 -10.45
CA LEU A 180 0.95 10.86 -9.67
C LEU A 180 1.79 12.14 -9.46
N ARG A 181 3.13 12.04 -9.31
CA ARG A 181 4.01 13.21 -9.30
C ARG A 181 3.92 14.02 -10.59
N GLN A 182 3.86 13.36 -11.75
CA GLN A 182 3.68 14.01 -13.04
C GLN A 182 2.33 14.73 -13.15
N LEU A 183 1.31 14.26 -12.44
CA LEU A 183 -0.01 14.88 -12.36
C LEU A 183 -0.12 15.97 -11.28
N GLY A 184 0.97 16.24 -10.54
CA GLY A 184 1.03 17.27 -9.52
C GLY A 184 0.57 16.85 -8.12
N SER A 185 0.33 15.54 -7.88
CA SER A 185 0.03 15.03 -6.54
C SER A 185 1.29 14.97 -5.67
N ASN A 186 1.12 15.18 -4.37
CA ASN A 186 2.19 14.95 -3.40
C ASN A 186 2.43 13.45 -3.23
N VAL A 187 3.70 13.05 -3.20
CA VAL A 187 4.08 11.65 -3.00
C VAL A 187 5.20 11.55 -2.00
N PHE A 188 4.92 10.96 -0.85
CA PHE A 188 5.91 10.67 0.18
C PHE A 188 6.31 9.19 0.14
N ASP A 189 7.61 8.90 0.21
CA ASP A 189 8.17 7.55 0.06
C ASP A 189 9.03 7.21 1.28
N CYS A 190 8.60 6.23 2.09
CA CYS A 190 9.28 5.85 3.32
C CYS A 190 9.03 4.40 3.71
N THR A 191 9.81 3.92 4.69
CA THR A 191 9.53 2.71 5.47
C THR A 191 8.91 3.06 6.82
N ALA A 192 8.24 2.09 7.46
CA ALA A 192 7.74 2.31 8.82
C ALA A 192 8.88 2.59 9.84
N ASN A 193 10.07 2.02 9.61
CA ASN A 193 11.22 2.27 10.49
C ASN A 193 11.72 3.73 10.35
N GLU A 194 11.73 4.29 9.15
CA GLU A 194 12.10 5.70 8.95
C GLU A 194 11.09 6.63 9.63
N LEU A 195 9.79 6.28 9.62
CA LEU A 195 8.74 7.06 10.31
C LEU A 195 8.88 7.07 11.84
N HIS A 196 9.74 6.24 12.44
CA HIS A 196 10.09 6.36 13.86
C HIS A 196 11.02 7.55 14.12
N SER A 197 11.71 8.06 13.10
CA SER A 197 12.50 9.30 13.20
C SER A 197 11.57 10.52 13.21
N PRO A 198 11.73 11.46 14.15
CA PRO A 198 11.01 12.73 14.14
C PRO A 198 11.17 13.50 12.84
N ASP A 199 12.37 13.51 12.24
CA ASP A 199 12.65 14.22 11.00
C ASP A 199 11.85 13.66 9.81
N CYS A 200 11.80 12.33 9.67
CA CYS A 200 11.01 11.68 8.63
C CYS A 200 9.50 11.89 8.85
N PHE A 201 9.05 11.83 10.10
CA PHE A 201 7.66 12.09 10.45
C PHE A 201 7.24 13.54 10.13
N LEU A 202 8.08 14.53 10.46
CA LEU A 202 7.84 15.93 10.12
C LEU A 202 7.89 16.17 8.62
N ALA A 203 8.82 15.55 7.88
CA ALA A 203 8.88 15.63 6.43
C ALA A 203 7.62 15.05 5.76
N MET A 204 7.05 13.97 6.31
CA MET A 204 5.74 13.46 5.89
C MET A 204 4.63 14.47 6.12
N ALA A 205 4.59 15.09 7.31
CA ALA A 205 3.60 16.10 7.65
C ALA A 205 3.69 17.33 6.72
N GLU A 206 4.90 17.81 6.46
CA GLU A 206 5.17 18.90 5.52
C GLU A 206 4.72 18.56 4.10
N THR A 207 5.08 17.36 3.60
CA THR A 207 4.72 16.91 2.24
C THR A 207 3.20 16.95 2.02
N PHE A 208 2.42 16.56 3.02
CA PHE A 208 0.95 16.56 2.95
C PHE A 208 0.31 17.80 3.57
N SER A 209 1.10 18.80 3.97
CA SER A 209 0.61 20.03 4.62
C SER A 209 -0.31 19.74 5.81
N LEU A 210 0.12 18.80 6.67
CA LEU A 210 -0.63 18.43 7.88
C LEU A 210 -0.30 19.38 9.02
N ASP A 211 -1.28 20.12 9.47
CA ASP A 211 -1.12 21.09 10.54
C ASP A 211 -1.13 20.44 11.93
N ALA A 212 -0.16 20.80 12.75
CA ALA A 212 -0.14 20.52 14.17
C ALA A 212 -0.45 21.79 14.96
N GLU A 213 -1.36 21.69 15.93
CA GLU A 213 -1.64 22.83 16.84
C GLU A 213 -0.43 23.19 17.71
N ASP A 214 0.36 22.18 18.10
CA ASP A 214 1.57 22.32 18.93
C ASP A 214 2.60 21.26 18.50
N CYS A 215 3.73 21.71 17.96
CA CYS A 215 4.79 20.86 17.47
C CYS A 215 5.49 20.06 18.59
N GLU A 216 5.65 20.62 19.80
CA GLU A 216 6.29 19.91 20.91
C GLU A 216 5.40 18.79 21.40
N VAL A 217 4.11 19.03 21.54
CA VAL A 217 3.11 18.02 21.91
C VAL A 217 3.01 16.93 20.83
N LEU A 218 3.03 17.30 19.56
CA LEU A 218 3.03 16.36 18.44
C LEU A 218 4.25 15.42 18.51
N LEU A 219 5.44 15.97 18.66
CA LEU A 219 6.68 15.18 18.74
C LEU A 219 6.74 14.31 19.99
N TYR A 220 6.25 14.80 21.13
CA TYR A 220 6.12 13.96 22.32
C TYR A 220 5.23 12.74 22.08
N ARG A 221 4.04 12.96 21.52
CA ARG A 221 3.09 11.87 21.19
C ARG A 221 3.66 10.91 20.16
N HIS A 222 4.35 11.41 19.14
CA HIS A 222 5.05 10.60 18.15
C HIS A 222 6.10 9.71 18.85
N GLY A 223 6.91 10.25 19.75
CA GLY A 223 7.91 9.51 20.50
C GLY A 223 7.32 8.40 21.38
N GLU A 224 6.18 8.65 22.04
CA GLU A 224 5.48 7.62 22.81
C GLU A 224 4.91 6.51 21.90
N MET A 225 4.36 6.88 20.75
CA MET A 225 3.81 5.92 19.79
C MET A 225 4.91 5.04 19.15
N SER A 226 6.09 5.60 18.90
CA SER A 226 7.23 4.87 18.34
C SER A 226 7.76 3.77 19.26
N LYS A 227 7.43 3.81 20.56
CA LYS A 227 7.78 2.76 21.54
C LYS A 227 6.78 1.61 21.55
N THR A 228 5.62 1.76 20.88
CA THR A 228 4.54 0.78 20.91
C THR A 228 4.75 -0.23 19.79
N ASP A 229 4.84 -1.52 20.10
CA ASP A 229 4.84 -2.59 19.11
C ASP A 229 3.40 -2.89 18.64
N PHE A 230 3.05 -2.44 17.45
CA PHE A 230 1.75 -2.70 16.82
C PHE A 230 1.64 -4.09 16.18
N ASN A 231 2.70 -4.90 16.18
CA ASN A 231 2.78 -6.20 15.51
C ASN A 231 3.15 -7.36 16.45
N MET A 232 2.42 -7.53 17.53
CA MET A 232 2.60 -8.58 18.55
C MET A 232 2.32 -10.01 18.06
N THR A 233 2.68 -10.39 16.85
CA THR A 233 2.55 -11.78 16.40
C THR A 233 3.89 -12.49 16.54
N PRO A 234 3.97 -13.57 17.35
CA PRO A 234 5.22 -14.34 17.49
C PRO A 234 5.69 -14.89 16.14
N PHE A 235 6.97 -14.78 15.86
CA PHE A 235 7.58 -15.39 14.69
C PHE A 235 7.47 -16.92 14.77
N LYS A 236 6.88 -17.54 13.75
CA LYS A 236 7.02 -18.97 13.54
C LYS A 236 8.36 -19.25 12.86
N GLN A 237 8.98 -20.38 13.21
CA GLN A 237 10.24 -20.78 12.57
C GLN A 237 10.06 -21.01 11.06
N PHE A 238 11.03 -20.52 10.29
CA PHE A 238 11.06 -20.73 8.85
C PHE A 238 11.30 -22.22 8.49
N PRO A 239 10.72 -22.70 7.35
CA PRO A 239 11.20 -23.92 6.75
C PRO A 239 12.70 -23.78 6.45
N ALA A 240 13.49 -24.78 6.82
CA ALA A 240 14.92 -24.82 6.50
C ALA A 240 15.09 -24.88 4.96
N GLY A 241 15.79 -23.91 4.39
CA GLY A 241 16.11 -23.81 2.98
C GLY A 241 16.83 -22.50 2.69
N ASP A 242 17.66 -22.48 1.66
CA ASP A 242 18.35 -21.28 1.21
C ASP A 242 17.37 -20.41 0.38
N PRO A 243 16.85 -19.29 0.93
CA PRO A 243 15.87 -18.44 0.22
C PRO A 243 16.43 -17.87 -1.08
N GLU A 244 17.73 -17.56 -1.14
CA GLU A 244 18.36 -16.93 -2.30
C GLU A 244 18.36 -17.84 -3.54
N LYS A 245 18.62 -19.13 -3.36
CA LYS A 245 18.52 -20.08 -4.46
C LYS A 245 17.09 -20.22 -4.99
N SER A 246 16.11 -20.07 -4.12
CA SER A 246 14.71 -20.14 -4.52
C SER A 246 14.20 -18.86 -5.23
N GLU A 247 14.87 -17.72 -5.05
CA GLU A 247 14.48 -16.45 -5.67
C GLU A 247 14.90 -16.33 -7.14
N GLN A 248 15.90 -17.08 -7.59
CA GLN A 248 16.50 -16.94 -8.92
C GLN A 248 15.46 -17.02 -10.05
N GLN A 249 14.53 -17.97 -9.98
CA GLN A 249 13.49 -18.13 -11.01
C GLN A 249 12.54 -16.92 -11.07
N VAL A 250 12.23 -16.35 -9.91
CA VAL A 250 11.38 -15.14 -9.83
C VAL A 250 12.13 -13.95 -10.42
N TRP A 251 13.42 -13.81 -10.09
CA TRP A 251 14.27 -12.74 -10.64
C TRP A 251 14.41 -12.83 -12.15
N GLU A 252 14.65 -14.01 -12.71
CA GLU A 252 14.76 -14.20 -14.15
C GLU A 252 13.47 -13.79 -14.87
N ALA A 253 12.31 -14.14 -14.32
CA ALA A 253 11.04 -13.73 -14.88
C ALA A 253 10.80 -12.22 -14.78
N VAL A 254 11.07 -11.62 -13.61
CA VAL A 254 10.79 -10.20 -13.34
C VAL A 254 11.78 -9.28 -14.04
N ALA A 255 13.07 -9.64 -14.12
CA ALA A 255 14.12 -8.82 -14.73
C ALA A 255 13.89 -8.54 -16.22
N TYR A 256 13.16 -9.38 -16.91
CA TYR A 256 12.79 -9.15 -18.31
C TYR A 256 11.86 -7.94 -18.47
N TYR A 257 10.95 -7.74 -17.53
CA TYR A 257 9.97 -6.65 -17.56
C TYR A 257 10.41 -5.42 -16.76
N GLU A 258 11.18 -5.63 -15.70
CA GLU A 258 11.67 -4.58 -14.78
C GLU A 258 13.18 -4.71 -14.55
N PRO A 259 14.01 -4.43 -15.57
CA PRO A 259 15.47 -4.70 -15.52
C PRO A 259 16.20 -3.89 -14.43
N LEU A 260 15.67 -2.73 -14.04
CA LEU A 260 16.28 -1.87 -13.02
C LEU A 260 15.77 -2.16 -11.60
N LEU A 261 14.80 -3.05 -11.43
CA LEU A 261 14.18 -3.29 -10.12
C LEU A 261 15.22 -3.75 -9.09
N ARG A 262 16.06 -4.73 -9.45
CA ARG A 262 17.08 -5.26 -8.54
C ARG A 262 18.03 -4.17 -8.06
N GLN A 263 18.50 -3.31 -8.97
CA GLN A 263 19.39 -2.20 -8.62
C GLN A 263 18.69 -1.22 -7.66
N ARG A 264 17.44 -0.82 -7.96
CA ARG A 264 16.65 0.06 -7.06
C ARG A 264 16.52 -0.50 -5.65
N LEU A 265 16.32 -1.82 -5.52
CA LEU A 265 16.21 -2.47 -4.22
C LEU A 265 17.55 -2.54 -3.48
N MET A 266 18.66 -2.79 -4.20
CA MET A 266 20.00 -2.71 -3.63
C MET A 266 20.33 -1.29 -3.13
N ASP A 267 20.00 -0.27 -3.93
CA ASP A 267 20.23 1.13 -3.55
C ASP A 267 19.42 1.52 -2.30
N ARG A 268 18.22 0.96 -2.14
CA ARG A 268 17.34 1.28 -1.00
C ARG A 268 17.66 0.49 0.26
N TYR A 269 17.97 -0.80 0.15
CA TYR A 269 18.10 -1.71 1.28
C TYR A 269 19.53 -2.19 1.55
N GLY A 270 20.50 -1.77 0.71
CA GLY A 270 21.90 -2.16 0.81
C GLY A 270 22.16 -3.65 0.50
N ASP A 271 23.36 -4.10 0.85
CA ASP A 271 23.83 -5.48 0.56
C ASP A 271 23.09 -6.58 1.37
N VAL A 272 22.22 -6.20 2.30
CA VAL A 272 21.36 -7.14 3.05
C VAL A 272 20.17 -7.61 2.20
N TRP A 273 20.16 -7.16 0.99
CA TRP A 273 19.18 -7.45 -0.03
C TRP A 273 19.49 -8.80 -0.71
#